data_73482d1b363a164dfaaa1858cc5eddf8
#
_entry.id   73482d1b363a164dfaaa1858cc5eddf8
#
_cell.length_a   1.000
_cell.length_b   1.000
_cell.length_c   1.000
_cell.angle_alpha   90.00
_cell.angle_beta   90.00
_cell.angle_gamma   90.00
#
_symmetry.space_group_name_H-M   'P 1'
#
loop_
_entity.id
_entity.type
_entity.pdbx_description
1 polymer ?
#
loop_
_entity_poly.entity_id
_entity_poly.type
_entity_poly.pdbx_seq_one_letter_code
_entity_poly.pdbx_strand_id
1 'polypeptide(L)'
;MHPSRRSTLLSVAVLAAASVTPAASARADDGSPGRGAARRRITVPGAELQQISRHDDLTTSALAGTAWTDTADWAGLAAKGTRNPTGVPGLQIDGYFPGSSRLNTLHGWNRDAQFVIRLPEDWNGALVVTGAPGVRRQYAMDTLVSDWVLAQGYAFAATDKGNSGPDFHTDGRRPGDAVVEWNRRTTQLTRAARAVVAQRYGHAPRRTYMTGISNSGYLTRWQLENHPELYDGGVDWEGPLWRPEGPNLFTFLPTAVARLLGRAGDEDMYAAGFARGSEFLWPYHEKAYWGLTQKTYRAGFDPAYDPADPGASAGSTVEEILAPCPSDADYDYASRPRAVHDAVARVSLTGRIGKPMITLHGTLDALIPIRVQSDLYARMIAEQGRSRLHRYYRIEGGTHVDSLYDAYPDRLRPILPCYRAAFTALTDWVEHREEPPASGTVARPATGDLVDTGSLT
;
A
#
# COMPACT_ATOMS: atom_id res chain seq x y z
N MET A 1 10.73 29.42 -37.65
CA MET A 1 9.81 29.74 -36.54
C MET A 1 9.79 28.52 -35.59
N HIS A 2 10.48 28.61 -34.46
CA HIS A 2 10.52 27.53 -33.44
C HIS A 2 9.35 27.73 -32.45
N PRO A 3 8.56 26.70 -32.12
CA PRO A 3 7.63 26.81 -31.01
C PRO A 3 8.36 26.64 -29.68
N SER A 4 8.05 27.58 -28.78
CA SER A 4 8.59 27.69 -27.42
C SER A 4 8.28 26.45 -26.58
N ARG A 5 9.32 25.91 -25.96
CA ARG A 5 9.22 24.90 -24.89
C ARG A 5 8.55 25.51 -23.66
N ARG A 6 7.29 25.25 -23.45
CA ARG A 6 6.66 25.39 -22.14
C ARG A 6 7.00 24.17 -21.31
N SER A 7 7.94 24.33 -20.40
CA SER A 7 8.24 23.35 -19.36
C SER A 7 7.03 23.24 -18.44
N THR A 8 6.24 22.19 -18.62
CA THR A 8 5.23 21.79 -17.65
C THR A 8 5.98 21.09 -16.52
N LEU A 9 6.21 21.79 -15.43
CA LEU A 9 6.66 21.24 -14.17
C LEU A 9 5.55 20.30 -13.64
N LEU A 10 5.67 19.01 -13.93
CA LEU A 10 4.91 17.97 -13.22
C LEU A 10 5.41 17.99 -11.78
N SER A 11 4.51 18.31 -10.85
CA SER A 11 4.76 18.23 -9.42
C SER A 11 5.00 16.77 -9.05
N VAL A 12 6.25 16.41 -8.94
CA VAL A 12 6.68 15.14 -8.33
C VAL A 12 6.33 15.26 -6.85
N ALA A 13 5.30 14.56 -6.40
CA ALA A 13 5.04 14.38 -4.97
C ALA A 13 6.09 13.42 -4.40
N VAL A 14 7.31 13.90 -4.30
CA VAL A 14 8.39 13.28 -3.54
C VAL A 14 8.09 13.58 -2.08
N LEU A 15 8.28 12.60 -1.22
CA LEU A 15 8.34 12.71 0.23
C LEU A 15 9.16 13.96 0.65
N ALA A 16 8.51 15.12 0.72
CA ALA A 16 9.12 16.28 1.35
C ALA A 16 9.01 16.08 2.86
N ALA A 17 10.15 15.96 3.52
CA ALA A 17 10.23 16.18 4.95
C ALA A 17 9.89 17.66 5.21
N ALA A 18 8.61 17.96 5.44
CA ALA A 18 8.18 19.27 5.84
C ALA A 18 8.53 19.48 7.30
N SER A 19 9.39 20.46 7.56
CA SER A 19 9.62 21.00 8.89
C SER A 19 8.32 21.59 9.44
N VAL A 20 7.72 20.93 10.43
CA VAL A 20 6.48 21.35 11.07
C VAL A 20 6.81 22.33 12.19
N THR A 21 6.32 23.57 12.08
CA THR A 21 6.19 24.48 13.22
C THR A 21 5.08 23.95 14.15
N PRO A 22 5.26 23.96 15.47
CA PRO A 22 4.28 23.38 16.39
C PRO A 22 3.02 24.27 16.45
N ALA A 23 1.88 23.68 16.12
CA ALA A 23 0.57 24.27 16.38
C ALA A 23 0.18 24.02 17.84
N ALA A 24 -0.34 25.06 18.48
CA ALA A 24 -0.71 25.07 19.89
C ALA A 24 -1.82 24.05 20.22
N SER A 25 -1.65 23.37 21.33
CA SER A 25 -2.60 22.41 21.90
C SER A 25 -3.93 23.10 22.28
N ALA A 26 -5.03 22.73 21.62
CA ALA A 26 -6.38 23.03 22.09
C ALA A 26 -6.75 22.08 23.24
N ARG A 27 -7.10 22.66 24.41
CA ARG A 27 -7.64 21.92 25.55
C ARG A 27 -9.08 21.48 25.23
N ALA A 28 -9.35 20.19 25.49
CA ALA A 28 -10.70 19.64 25.45
C ALA A 28 -11.55 20.23 26.59
N ASP A 29 -12.75 20.65 26.26
CA ASP A 29 -13.74 21.19 27.20
C ASP A 29 -14.49 20.04 27.87
N ASP A 30 -14.58 20.07 29.20
CA ASP A 30 -15.15 19.03 30.07
C ASP A 30 -16.64 19.35 30.31
N GLY A 31 -17.51 18.80 29.47
CA GLY A 31 -18.96 18.92 29.59
C GLY A 31 -19.57 17.85 30.50
N SER A 32 -20.21 18.26 31.58
CA SER A 32 -20.84 17.50 32.66
C SER A 32 -21.77 16.33 32.26
N PRO A 33 -21.89 15.27 33.10
CA PRO A 33 -22.52 14.01 32.74
C PRO A 33 -24.02 14.00 32.97
N GLY A 34 -24.79 13.80 31.88
CA GLY A 34 -26.17 13.29 31.94
C GLY A 34 -26.19 11.82 32.34
N ARG A 35 -27.01 11.44 33.35
CA ARG A 35 -27.21 10.05 33.81
C ARG A 35 -27.73 9.16 32.67
N GLY A 36 -26.88 8.32 32.11
CA GLY A 36 -27.23 7.24 31.21
C GLY A 36 -26.10 6.24 31.19
N ALA A 37 -26.42 4.93 31.20
CA ALA A 37 -25.53 3.76 31.34
C ALA A 37 -24.07 4.03 30.97
N ALA A 38 -23.15 3.77 31.85
CA ALA A 38 -21.71 3.99 31.65
C ALA A 38 -21.28 3.42 30.30
N ARG A 39 -21.15 4.27 29.27
CA ARG A 39 -20.58 3.87 27.96
C ARG A 39 -19.19 3.30 28.24
N ARG A 40 -19.04 1.99 28.08
CA ARG A 40 -17.72 1.35 28.21
C ARG A 40 -16.75 2.14 27.35
N ARG A 41 -15.69 2.64 27.95
CA ARG A 41 -14.61 3.37 27.27
C ARG A 41 -13.98 2.41 26.28
N ILE A 42 -13.98 2.76 24.98
CA ILE A 42 -13.32 1.95 23.94
C ILE A 42 -11.80 1.99 24.20
N THR A 43 -11.19 0.82 24.22
CA THR A 43 -9.74 0.68 24.41
C THR A 43 -9.17 -0.18 23.29
N VAL A 44 -8.11 0.28 22.64
CA VAL A 44 -7.38 -0.46 21.62
C VAL A 44 -6.38 -1.39 22.32
N PRO A 45 -6.57 -2.73 22.23
CA PRO A 45 -5.69 -3.67 22.92
C PRO A 45 -4.24 -3.54 22.44
N GLY A 46 -3.32 -3.38 23.40
CA GLY A 46 -1.90 -3.28 23.13
C GLY A 46 -1.41 -1.92 22.63
N ALA A 47 -2.29 -0.92 22.45
CA ALA A 47 -1.84 0.44 22.15
C ALA A 47 -1.12 1.07 23.34
N GLU A 48 -0.03 1.76 23.08
CA GLU A 48 0.67 2.58 24.06
C GLU A 48 -0.06 3.92 24.25
N LEU A 49 -0.61 4.46 23.17
CA LEU A 49 -1.42 5.67 23.18
C LEU A 49 -2.58 5.53 22.20
N GLN A 50 -3.72 6.10 22.57
CA GLN A 50 -4.87 6.28 21.68
C GLN A 50 -5.57 7.60 21.95
N GLN A 51 -6.13 8.19 20.90
CA GLN A 51 -7.01 9.36 20.94
C GLN A 51 -8.30 9.01 20.20
N ILE A 52 -9.45 9.39 20.75
CA ILE A 52 -10.76 9.12 20.15
C ILE A 52 -11.42 10.46 19.85
N SER A 53 -11.87 10.63 18.63
CA SER A 53 -12.63 11.77 18.16
C SER A 53 -13.94 11.35 17.53
N ARG A 54 -14.95 12.22 17.62
CA ARG A 54 -16.22 12.07 16.92
C ARG A 54 -16.25 13.04 15.74
N HIS A 55 -16.71 12.56 14.60
CA HIS A 55 -16.85 13.33 13.38
C HIS A 55 -18.22 13.15 12.78
N ASP A 56 -18.76 14.23 12.21
CA ASP A 56 -20.00 14.18 11.41
C ASP A 56 -19.74 13.59 10.03
N ASP A 57 -18.47 13.56 9.61
CA ASP A 57 -18.01 12.89 8.40
C ASP A 57 -16.58 12.35 8.59
N LEU A 58 -16.40 11.04 8.48
CA LEU A 58 -15.12 10.34 8.58
C LEU A 58 -14.32 10.31 7.27
N THR A 59 -14.87 10.87 6.19
CA THR A 59 -14.22 10.83 4.87
C THR A 59 -13.19 11.94 4.70
N THR A 60 -12.31 11.79 3.75
CA THR A 60 -11.26 12.78 3.46
C THR A 60 -11.82 14.15 3.07
N SER A 61 -13.06 14.23 2.56
CA SER A 61 -13.70 15.52 2.23
C SER A 61 -13.87 16.43 3.44
N ALA A 62 -14.08 15.87 4.63
CA ALA A 62 -14.22 16.64 5.87
C ALA A 62 -12.92 16.67 6.70
N LEU A 63 -12.07 15.64 6.59
CA LEU A 63 -10.87 15.49 7.40
C LEU A 63 -9.60 16.08 6.77
N ALA A 64 -9.61 16.31 5.45
CA ALA A 64 -8.45 16.84 4.73
C ALA A 64 -8.02 18.22 5.28
N GLY A 65 -6.72 18.35 5.58
CA GLY A 65 -6.15 19.55 6.18
C GLY A 65 -6.40 19.72 7.68
N THR A 66 -6.99 18.74 8.34
CA THR A 66 -7.14 18.69 9.81
C THR A 66 -6.01 17.87 10.46
N ALA A 67 -5.99 17.81 11.80
CA ALA A 67 -5.08 16.93 12.53
C ALA A 67 -5.49 15.43 12.46
N TRP A 68 -6.59 15.10 11.79
CA TRP A 68 -7.18 13.76 11.75
C TRP A 68 -6.91 12.97 10.48
N THR A 69 -6.14 13.55 9.58
CA THR A 69 -5.62 12.91 8.36
C THR A 69 -4.50 13.78 7.78
N ASP A 70 -3.74 13.26 6.80
CA ASP A 70 -2.69 14.03 6.13
C ASP A 70 -2.76 13.80 4.62
N THR A 71 -3.05 14.87 3.87
CA THR A 71 -3.18 14.84 2.41
C THR A 71 -1.90 14.39 1.70
N ALA A 72 -0.73 14.61 2.30
CA ALA A 72 0.55 14.14 1.76
C ALA A 72 0.63 12.60 1.71
N ASP A 73 -0.09 11.91 2.59
CA ASP A 73 -0.05 10.45 2.64
C ASP A 73 -0.66 9.79 1.40
N TRP A 74 -1.69 10.37 0.78
CA TRP A 74 -2.32 9.81 -0.43
C TRP A 74 -2.01 10.58 -1.72
N ALA A 75 -1.24 11.65 -1.64
CA ALA A 75 -0.89 12.44 -2.82
C ALA A 75 -0.30 11.57 -3.94
N GLY A 76 -0.76 11.74 -5.17
CA GLY A 76 -0.25 11.03 -6.33
C GLY A 76 -0.67 9.56 -6.44
N LEU A 77 -1.63 9.06 -5.66
CA LEU A 77 -2.14 7.69 -5.80
C LEU A 77 -3.33 7.60 -6.75
N ALA A 78 -4.33 8.48 -6.61
CA ALA A 78 -5.53 8.47 -7.44
C ALA A 78 -5.41 9.40 -8.66
N ALA A 79 -6.15 9.10 -9.72
CA ALA A 79 -6.35 9.99 -10.86
C ALA A 79 -7.15 11.24 -10.44
N LYS A 80 -6.90 12.39 -11.09
CA LYS A 80 -7.74 13.56 -10.94
C LYS A 80 -9.18 13.25 -11.36
N GLY A 81 -10.13 13.84 -10.65
CA GLY A 81 -11.55 13.58 -10.92
C GLY A 81 -12.09 12.32 -10.27
N THR A 82 -11.26 11.52 -9.58
CA THR A 82 -11.76 10.43 -8.72
C THR A 82 -12.78 10.98 -7.73
N ARG A 83 -13.98 10.42 -7.73
CA ARG A 83 -15.06 10.78 -6.83
C ARG A 83 -15.11 9.82 -5.64
N ASN A 84 -15.09 10.40 -4.45
CA ASN A 84 -15.28 9.66 -3.22
C ASN A 84 -16.62 10.04 -2.57
N PRO A 85 -17.28 9.09 -1.89
CA PRO A 85 -18.44 9.37 -1.05
C PRO A 85 -18.07 10.31 0.09
N THR A 86 -19.08 10.95 0.69
CA THR A 86 -18.99 11.90 1.79
C THR A 86 -20.13 11.67 2.77
N GLY A 87 -20.06 12.31 3.95
CA GLY A 87 -21.18 12.35 4.90
C GLY A 87 -21.33 11.07 5.72
N VAL A 88 -20.24 10.48 6.18
CA VAL A 88 -20.23 9.27 7.01
C VAL A 88 -19.94 9.61 8.48
N PRO A 89 -20.94 9.78 9.34
CA PRO A 89 -20.74 10.09 10.75
C PRO A 89 -20.15 8.90 11.51
N GLY A 90 -19.30 9.20 12.52
CA GLY A 90 -18.74 8.13 13.33
C GLY A 90 -17.64 8.54 14.30
N LEU A 91 -16.85 7.55 14.73
CA LEU A 91 -15.70 7.72 15.59
C LEU A 91 -14.40 7.41 14.82
N GLN A 92 -13.40 8.23 15.02
CA GLN A 92 -12.03 7.93 14.63
C GLN A 92 -11.18 7.69 15.87
N ILE A 93 -10.32 6.70 15.82
CA ILE A 93 -9.36 6.36 16.86
C ILE A 93 -7.98 6.37 16.21
N ASP A 94 -7.14 7.30 16.61
CA ASP A 94 -5.74 7.38 16.24
C ASP A 94 -4.88 6.93 17.41
N GLY A 95 -3.74 6.31 17.12
CA GLY A 95 -2.85 5.86 18.16
C GLY A 95 -1.61 5.18 17.60
N TYR A 96 -0.80 4.63 18.50
CA TYR A 96 0.35 3.82 18.12
C TYR A 96 0.56 2.66 19.09
N PHE A 97 1.14 1.59 18.57
CA PHE A 97 1.61 0.47 19.38
C PHE A 97 3.05 0.70 19.85
N PRO A 98 3.48 0.08 20.97
CA PRO A 98 4.87 0.10 21.37
C PRO A 98 5.79 -0.35 20.24
N GLY A 99 6.85 0.40 19.99
CA GLY A 99 7.78 0.12 18.91
C GLY A 99 9.11 0.82 19.08
N SER A 100 10.08 0.46 18.23
CA SER A 100 11.44 0.98 18.27
C SER A 100 11.67 2.15 17.33
N SER A 101 10.99 2.17 16.18
CA SER A 101 11.15 3.20 15.15
C SER A 101 10.47 4.52 15.53
N ARG A 102 10.99 5.63 14.99
CA ARG A 102 10.53 6.99 15.28
C ARG A 102 10.45 7.87 14.04
N LEU A 103 10.25 7.28 12.88
CA LEU A 103 10.25 7.98 11.60
C LEU A 103 8.92 8.68 11.31
N ASN A 104 7.82 8.17 11.86
CA ASN A 104 6.49 8.75 11.71
C ASN A 104 6.26 9.85 12.78
N THR A 105 6.27 11.11 12.32
CA THR A 105 6.12 12.29 13.18
C THR A 105 4.71 12.87 13.21
N LEU A 106 3.70 12.17 12.59
CA LEU A 106 2.31 12.63 12.64
C LEU A 106 1.82 12.77 14.09
N HIS A 107 0.90 13.68 14.27
CA HIS A 107 0.34 14.05 15.58
C HIS A 107 1.38 14.56 16.61
N GLY A 108 2.63 14.82 16.17
CA GLY A 108 3.72 15.19 17.06
C GLY A 108 4.21 14.05 17.96
N TRP A 109 3.84 12.81 17.67
CA TRP A 109 4.18 11.66 18.52
C TRP A 109 5.60 11.15 18.32
N ASN A 110 6.19 11.36 17.15
CA ASN A 110 7.51 10.84 16.80
C ASN A 110 7.64 9.35 17.17
N ARG A 111 6.72 8.55 16.65
CA ARG A 111 6.59 7.10 16.87
C ARG A 111 6.05 6.46 15.63
N ASP A 112 6.62 5.34 15.21
CA ASP A 112 6.02 4.44 14.25
C ASP A 112 5.06 3.45 14.91
N ALA A 113 4.55 2.51 14.15
CA ALA A 113 3.45 1.64 14.52
C ALA A 113 2.15 2.42 14.81
N GLN A 114 2.00 3.55 14.13
CA GLN A 114 0.76 4.34 14.17
C GLN A 114 -0.35 3.62 13.40
N PHE A 115 -1.57 3.84 13.88
CA PHE A 115 -2.78 3.31 13.29
C PHE A 115 -3.91 4.33 13.31
N VAL A 116 -4.88 4.12 12.43
CA VAL A 116 -6.21 4.73 12.45
C VAL A 116 -7.28 3.64 12.43
N ILE A 117 -8.33 3.79 13.24
CA ILE A 117 -9.53 2.93 13.22
C ILE A 117 -10.74 3.84 13.10
N ARG A 118 -11.57 3.64 12.06
CA ARG A 118 -12.78 4.41 11.79
C ARG A 118 -14.01 3.53 11.94
N LEU A 119 -14.98 4.00 12.71
CA LEU A 119 -16.16 3.25 13.15
C LEU A 119 -17.40 4.06 12.75
N PRO A 120 -18.02 3.78 11.57
CA PRO A 120 -19.22 4.50 11.12
C PRO A 120 -20.39 4.25 12.06
N GLU A 121 -21.35 5.19 12.14
CA GLU A 121 -22.57 4.98 12.94
C GLU A 121 -23.42 3.85 12.36
N ASP A 122 -23.62 3.85 11.04
CA ASP A 122 -24.37 2.84 10.30
C ASP A 122 -23.44 1.70 9.87
N TRP A 123 -23.07 0.84 10.83
CA TRP A 123 -22.15 -0.25 10.58
C TRP A 123 -22.85 -1.49 9.97
N ASN A 124 -22.31 -1.99 8.86
CA ASN A 124 -22.85 -3.14 8.12
C ASN A 124 -22.47 -4.52 8.71
N GLY A 125 -21.67 -4.56 9.79
CA GLY A 125 -21.24 -5.81 10.43
C GLY A 125 -19.88 -6.33 9.97
N ALA A 126 -19.14 -5.60 9.13
CA ALA A 126 -17.85 -6.02 8.61
C ALA A 126 -16.72 -5.00 8.86
N LEU A 127 -15.48 -5.47 8.78
CA LEU A 127 -14.25 -4.69 8.97
C LEU A 127 -13.35 -4.82 7.74
N VAL A 128 -12.80 -3.71 7.27
CA VAL A 128 -11.75 -3.68 6.25
C VAL A 128 -10.44 -3.23 6.88
N VAL A 129 -9.36 -3.95 6.61
CA VAL A 129 -8.02 -3.67 7.14
C VAL A 129 -7.05 -3.46 5.99
N THR A 130 -6.13 -2.51 6.16
CA THR A 130 -5.06 -2.24 5.20
C THR A 130 -3.75 -1.84 5.90
N GLY A 131 -2.64 -1.93 5.19
CA GLY A 131 -1.39 -1.26 5.53
C GLY A 131 -1.14 -0.08 4.59
N ALA A 132 -0.10 0.69 4.84
CA ALA A 132 0.30 1.75 3.93
C ALA A 132 1.09 1.21 2.72
N PRO A 133 0.88 1.74 1.49
CA PRO A 133 1.72 1.44 0.33
C PRO A 133 3.09 2.12 0.45
N GLY A 134 4.08 1.61 -0.29
CA GLY A 134 5.44 2.16 -0.30
C GLY A 134 5.98 2.34 1.12
N VAL A 135 6.50 3.51 1.39
CA VAL A 135 7.01 3.94 2.71
C VAL A 135 6.11 4.98 3.37
N ARG A 136 4.83 5.02 2.99
CA ARG A 136 3.83 5.98 3.46
C ARG A 136 3.31 5.63 4.84
N ARG A 137 2.53 6.57 5.42
CA ARG A 137 1.96 6.46 6.76
C ARG A 137 0.52 5.95 6.73
N GLN A 138 -0.13 5.85 7.87
CA GLN A 138 -1.43 5.19 8.07
C GLN A 138 -2.62 5.76 7.29
N TYR A 139 -2.54 7.01 6.82
CA TYR A 139 -3.64 7.63 6.05
C TYR A 139 -3.53 7.44 4.54
N ALA A 140 -2.50 6.75 4.06
CA ALA A 140 -2.23 6.64 2.63
C ALA A 140 -3.34 5.96 1.81
N MET A 141 -4.16 5.13 2.46
CA MET A 141 -5.28 4.44 1.81
C MET A 141 -6.63 5.16 1.94
N ASP A 142 -6.62 6.40 2.45
CA ASP A 142 -7.86 7.11 2.74
C ASP A 142 -8.71 7.35 1.49
N THR A 143 -8.14 7.93 0.44
CA THR A 143 -8.87 8.22 -0.80
C THR A 143 -9.13 6.99 -1.68
N LEU A 144 -8.27 5.98 -1.62
CA LEU A 144 -8.43 4.77 -2.45
C LEU A 144 -9.42 3.79 -1.86
N VAL A 145 -9.43 3.64 -0.52
CA VAL A 145 -10.18 2.58 0.16
C VAL A 145 -11.11 3.13 1.25
N SER A 146 -10.58 3.89 2.23
CA SER A 146 -11.33 4.25 3.42
C SER A 146 -12.66 4.95 3.12
N ASP A 147 -12.65 6.02 2.33
CA ASP A 147 -13.86 6.78 2.01
C ASP A 147 -14.95 5.91 1.41
N TRP A 148 -14.54 5.04 0.47
CA TRP A 148 -15.47 4.21 -0.27
C TRP A 148 -16.07 3.06 0.59
N VAL A 149 -15.26 2.40 1.43
CA VAL A 149 -15.77 1.32 2.29
C VAL A 149 -16.56 1.87 3.47
N LEU A 150 -16.19 3.01 4.05
CA LEU A 150 -16.94 3.68 5.11
C LEU A 150 -18.35 4.04 4.67
N ALA A 151 -18.52 4.56 3.44
CA ALA A 151 -19.84 4.90 2.90
C ALA A 151 -20.73 3.69 2.66
N GLN A 152 -20.17 2.48 2.62
CA GLN A 152 -20.91 1.22 2.57
C GLN A 152 -21.12 0.62 3.97
N GLY A 153 -20.78 1.34 5.01
CA GLY A 153 -20.95 0.93 6.40
C GLY A 153 -19.86 0.03 6.96
N TYR A 154 -18.77 -0.23 6.25
CA TYR A 154 -17.66 -0.99 6.82
C TYR A 154 -16.95 -0.19 7.91
N ALA A 155 -16.55 -0.82 9.01
CA ALA A 155 -15.49 -0.30 9.84
C ALA A 155 -14.16 -0.41 9.08
N PHE A 156 -13.25 0.53 9.30
CA PHE A 156 -11.97 0.60 8.59
C PHE A 156 -10.81 0.70 9.57
N ALA A 157 -9.69 0.03 9.27
CA ALA A 157 -8.45 0.16 10.03
C ALA A 157 -7.22 0.16 9.12
N ALA A 158 -6.28 1.07 9.39
CA ALA A 158 -5.03 1.18 8.64
C ALA A 158 -3.83 1.44 9.55
N THR A 159 -2.62 1.03 9.11
CA THR A 159 -1.37 1.22 9.84
C THR A 159 -0.24 1.67 8.91
N ASP A 160 0.73 2.41 9.47
CA ASP A 160 2.02 2.72 8.83
C ASP A 160 2.95 1.49 8.72
N LYS A 161 2.50 0.32 9.15
CA LYS A 161 3.23 -0.96 9.14
C LYS A 161 4.38 -1.05 10.15
N GLY A 162 4.55 -0.09 11.06
CA GLY A 162 5.59 -0.09 12.07
C GLY A 162 6.87 0.67 11.70
N ASN A 163 6.96 1.13 10.46
CA ASN A 163 8.00 2.03 9.97
C ASN A 163 7.54 2.76 8.71
N SER A 164 8.08 3.94 8.48
CA SER A 164 7.71 4.81 7.36
C SER A 164 8.92 5.61 6.88
N GLY A 165 8.75 6.32 5.76
CA GLY A 165 9.81 7.15 5.20
C GLY A 165 10.90 6.35 4.44
N PRO A 166 11.81 7.04 3.74
CA PRO A 166 12.85 6.41 2.93
C PRO A 166 13.88 5.63 3.76
N ASP A 167 13.99 5.93 5.04
CA ASP A 167 14.92 5.31 5.98
C ASP A 167 14.30 4.12 6.75
N PHE A 168 13.14 3.61 6.32
CA PHE A 168 12.45 2.48 6.97
C PHE A 168 13.36 1.26 7.18
N HIS A 169 14.38 1.10 6.34
CA HIS A 169 15.35 0.01 6.40
C HIS A 169 16.24 0.07 7.65
N THR A 170 16.35 1.22 8.31
CA THR A 170 17.11 1.36 9.55
C THR A 170 16.37 0.79 10.76
N ASP A 171 15.08 0.48 10.59
CA ASP A 171 14.27 -0.15 11.63
C ASP A 171 14.47 -1.67 11.59
N GLY A 172 15.13 -2.19 12.56
CA GLY A 172 15.42 -3.61 12.66
C GLY A 172 16.84 -3.88 13.12
N ARG A 173 17.05 -5.12 13.59
CA ARG A 173 18.35 -5.57 14.12
C ARG A 173 19.06 -6.51 13.17
N ARG A 174 18.33 -7.12 12.26
CA ARG A 174 18.83 -8.10 11.29
C ARG A 174 18.32 -7.73 9.89
N PRO A 175 19.01 -8.14 8.84
CA PRO A 175 18.55 -7.98 7.46
C PRO A 175 17.09 -8.45 7.29
N GLY A 176 16.24 -7.62 6.66
CA GLY A 176 14.83 -7.89 6.41
C GLY A 176 13.87 -7.67 7.60
N ASP A 177 14.35 -7.35 8.80
CA ASP A 177 13.50 -7.15 9.98
C ASP A 177 12.46 -6.04 9.77
N ALA A 178 12.77 -5.00 9.02
CA ALA A 178 11.84 -3.91 8.74
C ALA A 178 10.57 -4.41 8.00
N VAL A 179 10.72 -5.30 7.02
CA VAL A 179 9.58 -5.88 6.29
C VAL A 179 8.87 -6.96 7.13
N VAL A 180 9.60 -7.72 7.94
CA VAL A 180 8.99 -8.63 8.94
C VAL A 180 8.09 -7.84 9.90
N GLU A 181 8.50 -6.63 10.28
CA GLU A 181 7.71 -5.74 11.13
C GLU A 181 6.38 -5.35 10.47
N TRP A 182 6.35 -5.10 9.15
CA TRP A 182 5.11 -4.81 8.43
C TRP A 182 4.06 -5.90 8.61
N ASN A 183 4.47 -7.15 8.45
CA ASN A 183 3.61 -8.32 8.61
C ASN A 183 3.05 -8.40 10.03
N ARG A 184 3.92 -8.22 11.03
CA ARG A 184 3.57 -8.27 12.44
C ARG A 184 2.60 -7.16 12.83
N ARG A 185 2.83 -5.92 12.39
CA ARG A 185 1.98 -4.77 12.74
C ARG A 185 0.60 -4.84 12.10
N THR A 186 0.52 -5.32 10.87
CA THR A 186 -0.76 -5.57 10.22
C THR A 186 -1.58 -6.62 10.96
N THR A 187 -0.95 -7.72 11.37
CA THR A 187 -1.59 -8.75 12.21
C THR A 187 -2.05 -8.19 13.57
N GLN A 188 -1.19 -7.38 14.22
CA GLN A 188 -1.50 -6.73 15.51
C GLN A 188 -2.69 -5.78 15.37
N LEU A 189 -2.68 -4.91 14.36
CA LEU A 189 -3.80 -4.00 14.09
C LEU A 189 -5.10 -4.77 13.85
N THR A 190 -5.07 -5.82 13.02
CA THR A 190 -6.28 -6.59 12.72
C THR A 190 -6.93 -7.16 13.97
N ARG A 191 -6.13 -7.75 14.86
CA ARG A 191 -6.63 -8.28 16.14
C ARG A 191 -7.19 -7.18 17.04
N ALA A 192 -6.49 -6.06 17.14
CA ALA A 192 -6.91 -4.91 17.93
C ALA A 192 -8.20 -4.27 17.38
N ALA A 193 -8.28 -4.04 16.06
CA ALA A 193 -9.45 -3.47 15.41
C ALA A 193 -10.70 -4.36 15.56
N ARG A 194 -10.57 -5.68 15.42
CA ARG A 194 -11.67 -6.62 15.70
C ARG A 194 -12.20 -6.49 17.13
N ALA A 195 -11.32 -6.33 18.12
CA ALA A 195 -11.71 -6.12 19.51
C ALA A 195 -12.36 -4.74 19.73
N VAL A 196 -11.88 -3.70 19.08
CA VAL A 196 -12.46 -2.34 19.11
C VAL A 196 -13.85 -2.33 18.51
N VAL A 197 -14.06 -2.97 17.36
CA VAL A 197 -15.36 -3.16 16.72
C VAL A 197 -16.33 -3.85 17.68
N ALA A 198 -15.90 -4.94 18.35
CA ALA A 198 -16.72 -5.64 19.32
C ALA A 198 -17.11 -4.75 20.52
N GLN A 199 -16.21 -3.90 20.99
CA GLN A 199 -16.48 -2.94 22.06
C GLN A 199 -17.50 -1.87 21.63
N ARG A 200 -17.41 -1.39 20.39
CA ARG A 200 -18.26 -0.32 19.85
C ARG A 200 -19.67 -0.80 19.56
N TYR A 201 -19.80 -1.96 18.90
CA TYR A 201 -21.09 -2.43 18.36
C TYR A 201 -21.70 -3.61 19.15
N GLY A 202 -21.01 -4.09 20.19
CA GLY A 202 -21.50 -5.16 21.05
C GLY A 202 -21.19 -6.58 20.58
N HIS A 203 -20.67 -6.77 19.36
CA HIS A 203 -20.22 -8.06 18.83
C HIS A 203 -19.06 -7.89 17.86
N ALA A 204 -18.25 -8.93 17.70
CA ALA A 204 -17.14 -8.97 16.74
C ALA A 204 -17.66 -8.82 15.29
N PRO A 205 -16.82 -8.31 14.37
CA PRO A 205 -17.19 -8.24 12.97
C PRO A 205 -17.50 -9.66 12.44
N ARG A 206 -18.61 -9.79 11.70
CA ARG A 206 -19.01 -11.04 11.04
C ARG A 206 -18.06 -11.40 9.91
N ARG A 207 -17.49 -10.37 9.27
CA ARG A 207 -16.52 -10.50 8.18
C ARG A 207 -15.36 -9.53 8.41
N THR A 208 -14.17 -9.95 8.00
CA THR A 208 -12.98 -9.11 7.99
C THR A 208 -12.27 -9.31 6.66
N TYR A 209 -12.02 -8.22 5.95
CA TYR A 209 -11.35 -8.22 4.65
C TYR A 209 -10.00 -7.52 4.74
N MET A 210 -9.00 -8.07 4.05
CA MET A 210 -7.69 -7.44 3.90
C MET A 210 -7.57 -6.87 2.49
N THR A 211 -7.02 -5.67 2.34
CA THR A 211 -6.84 -5.08 1.01
C THR A 211 -5.70 -4.06 0.98
N GLY A 212 -5.21 -3.75 -0.22
CA GLY A 212 -4.27 -2.66 -0.43
C GLY A 212 -3.53 -2.74 -1.76
N ILE A 213 -2.82 -1.67 -2.07
CA ILE A 213 -1.98 -1.50 -3.25
C ILE A 213 -0.50 -1.63 -2.89
N SER A 214 0.33 -2.14 -3.82
CA SER A 214 1.79 -2.16 -3.66
C SER A 214 2.23 -2.95 -2.42
N ASN A 215 3.03 -2.38 -1.52
CA ASN A 215 3.40 -3.03 -0.26
C ASN A 215 2.18 -3.46 0.57
N SER A 216 1.06 -2.75 0.51
CA SER A 216 -0.18 -3.20 1.15
C SER A 216 -0.85 -4.34 0.39
N GLY A 217 -0.67 -4.43 -0.93
CA GLY A 217 -1.03 -5.61 -1.73
C GLY A 217 -0.22 -6.84 -1.30
N TYR A 218 1.11 -6.68 -1.11
CA TYR A 218 1.93 -7.73 -0.52
C TYR A 218 1.43 -8.17 0.86
N LEU A 219 1.07 -7.22 1.72
CA LEU A 219 0.50 -7.54 3.02
C LEU A 219 -0.81 -8.32 2.90
N THR A 220 -1.66 -8.02 1.92
CA THR A 220 -2.87 -8.78 1.64
C THR A 220 -2.54 -10.24 1.33
N ARG A 221 -1.59 -10.49 0.41
CA ARG A 221 -1.09 -11.83 0.09
C ARG A 221 -0.55 -12.54 1.33
N TRP A 222 0.35 -11.88 2.06
CA TRP A 222 1.03 -12.47 3.21
C TRP A 222 0.06 -12.81 4.35
N GLN A 223 -0.89 -11.93 4.64
CA GLN A 223 -1.90 -12.16 5.68
C GLN A 223 -2.82 -13.33 5.33
N LEU A 224 -3.25 -13.46 4.07
CA LEU A 224 -4.11 -14.56 3.64
C LEU A 224 -3.37 -15.90 3.55
N GLU A 225 -2.04 -15.90 3.44
CA GLU A 225 -1.22 -17.11 3.54
C GLU A 225 -0.95 -17.52 4.99
N ASN A 226 -0.65 -16.55 5.87
CA ASN A 226 -0.09 -16.81 7.20
C ASN A 226 -1.10 -16.68 8.35
N HIS A 227 -2.16 -15.89 8.16
CA HIS A 227 -3.20 -15.63 9.15
C HIS A 227 -4.61 -15.70 8.57
N PRO A 228 -4.96 -16.76 7.80
CA PRO A 228 -6.28 -16.87 7.17
C PRO A 228 -7.42 -16.91 8.19
N GLU A 229 -7.14 -17.24 9.45
CA GLU A 229 -8.13 -17.24 10.55
C GLU A 229 -8.62 -15.83 10.92
N LEU A 230 -7.89 -14.79 10.57
CA LEU A 230 -8.26 -13.40 10.86
C LEU A 230 -9.16 -12.79 9.79
N TYR A 231 -9.21 -13.38 8.59
CA TYR A 231 -9.84 -12.78 7.42
C TYR A 231 -10.82 -13.73 6.76
N ASP A 232 -11.77 -13.17 6.02
CA ASP A 232 -12.73 -13.90 5.19
C ASP A 232 -12.37 -13.84 3.71
N GLY A 233 -11.60 -12.83 3.29
CA GLY A 233 -11.08 -12.67 1.94
C GLY A 233 -10.22 -11.42 1.79
N GLY A 234 -9.71 -11.17 0.59
CA GLY A 234 -8.95 -9.95 0.31
C GLY A 234 -8.85 -9.56 -1.16
N VAL A 235 -8.58 -8.26 -1.39
CA VAL A 235 -8.24 -7.73 -2.71
C VAL A 235 -6.80 -7.23 -2.69
N ASP A 236 -5.96 -7.86 -3.48
CA ASP A 236 -4.58 -7.50 -3.71
C ASP A 236 -4.48 -6.67 -4.99
N TRP A 237 -4.02 -5.44 -4.87
CA TRP A 237 -3.74 -4.56 -5.98
C TRP A 237 -2.23 -4.40 -6.13
N GLU A 238 -1.66 -5.11 -7.12
CA GLU A 238 -0.24 -5.01 -7.51
C GLU A 238 0.75 -5.22 -6.36
N GLY A 239 0.52 -6.22 -5.49
CA GLY A 239 1.45 -6.54 -4.44
C GLY A 239 2.79 -7.08 -4.98
N PRO A 240 3.95 -6.63 -4.46
CA PRO A 240 5.22 -7.23 -4.81
C PRO A 240 5.34 -8.68 -4.34
N LEU A 241 6.13 -9.45 -5.09
CA LEU A 241 6.43 -10.85 -4.80
C LEU A 241 7.84 -10.96 -4.20
N TRP A 242 7.92 -11.59 -3.04
CA TRP A 242 9.17 -11.97 -2.41
C TRP A 242 9.38 -13.47 -2.50
N ARG A 243 10.50 -13.88 -3.10
CA ARG A 243 10.94 -15.28 -3.20
C ARG A 243 12.43 -15.36 -2.95
N PRO A 244 12.91 -16.29 -2.09
CA PRO A 244 14.34 -16.44 -1.80
C PRO A 244 15.16 -16.89 -3.02
N GLU A 245 14.56 -17.60 -3.98
CA GLU A 245 15.20 -17.99 -5.24
C GLU A 245 15.05 -16.96 -6.36
N GLY A 246 14.26 -15.88 -6.10
CA GLY A 246 13.80 -14.96 -7.15
C GLY A 246 12.66 -15.57 -8.01
N PRO A 247 12.03 -14.78 -8.88
CA PRO A 247 12.15 -13.32 -8.91
C PRO A 247 11.66 -12.62 -7.63
N ASN A 248 12.28 -11.50 -7.34
CA ASN A 248 11.90 -10.52 -6.35
C ASN A 248 12.41 -9.13 -6.80
N LEU A 249 12.29 -8.09 -5.99
CA LEU A 249 12.72 -6.73 -6.37
C LEU A 249 14.19 -6.70 -6.84
N PHE A 250 15.06 -7.47 -6.22
CA PHE A 250 16.50 -7.50 -6.50
C PHE A 250 16.88 -8.20 -7.81
N THR A 251 15.93 -8.79 -8.51
CA THR A 251 16.20 -9.49 -9.80
C THR A 251 15.84 -8.64 -11.03
N PHE A 252 15.14 -7.52 -10.86
CA PHE A 252 14.80 -6.63 -11.99
C PHE A 252 15.19 -5.17 -11.76
N LEU A 253 15.19 -4.68 -10.52
CA LEU A 253 15.60 -3.30 -10.24
C LEU A 253 17.06 -2.99 -10.61
N PRO A 254 18.04 -3.89 -10.44
CA PRO A 254 19.40 -3.64 -10.92
C PRO A 254 19.47 -3.31 -12.41
N THR A 255 18.69 -4.02 -13.25
CA THR A 255 18.59 -3.71 -14.68
C THR A 255 17.99 -2.32 -14.93
N ALA A 256 16.97 -1.94 -14.15
CA ALA A 256 16.39 -0.60 -14.25
C ALA A 256 17.38 0.51 -13.81
N VAL A 257 18.19 0.25 -12.78
CA VAL A 257 19.29 1.15 -12.38
C VAL A 257 20.37 1.19 -13.45
N ALA A 258 20.74 0.05 -14.04
CA ALA A 258 21.72 0.01 -15.14
C ALA A 258 21.23 0.83 -16.34
N ARG A 259 19.94 0.78 -16.68
CA ARG A 259 19.34 1.63 -17.71
C ARG A 259 19.45 3.12 -17.36
N LEU A 260 19.13 3.52 -16.15
CA LEU A 260 19.25 4.90 -15.68
C LEU A 260 20.69 5.42 -15.84
N LEU A 261 21.68 4.54 -15.68
CA LEU A 261 23.10 4.84 -15.87
C LEU A 261 23.59 4.68 -17.33
N GLY A 262 22.69 4.40 -18.27
CA GLY A 262 23.03 4.19 -19.68
C GLY A 262 23.79 2.88 -19.98
N ARG A 263 23.71 1.88 -19.08
CA ARG A 263 24.39 0.58 -19.18
C ARG A 263 23.48 -0.55 -19.71
N ALA A 264 22.17 -0.38 -19.73
CA ALA A 264 21.19 -1.35 -20.22
C ALA A 264 20.27 -0.74 -21.26
N GLY A 265 19.87 -1.54 -22.28
CA GLY A 265 18.95 -1.17 -23.32
C GLY A 265 17.53 -1.64 -23.06
N ASP A 266 16.63 -1.39 -24.03
CA ASP A 266 15.20 -1.77 -23.93
C ASP A 266 15.02 -3.29 -23.86
N GLU A 267 15.81 -4.06 -24.61
CA GLU A 267 15.73 -5.53 -24.60
C GLU A 267 16.12 -6.12 -23.23
N ASP A 268 17.09 -5.51 -22.53
CA ASP A 268 17.47 -5.92 -21.17
C ASP A 268 16.30 -5.69 -20.19
N MET A 269 15.60 -4.56 -20.34
CA MET A 269 14.41 -4.24 -19.54
C MET A 269 13.29 -5.27 -19.79
N TYR A 270 13.02 -5.61 -21.05
CA TYR A 270 12.03 -6.63 -21.36
C TYR A 270 12.42 -8.02 -20.84
N ALA A 271 13.70 -8.36 -20.91
CA ALA A 271 14.21 -9.61 -20.34
C ALA A 271 14.02 -9.65 -18.82
N ALA A 272 14.25 -8.53 -18.13
CA ALA A 272 14.04 -8.38 -16.69
C ALA A 272 12.55 -8.42 -16.27
N GLY A 273 11.61 -8.28 -17.19
CA GLY A 273 10.18 -8.44 -16.92
C GLY A 273 9.30 -7.23 -17.26
N PHE A 274 9.89 -6.10 -17.63
CA PHE A 274 9.14 -4.90 -18.02
C PHE A 274 8.32 -5.14 -19.29
N ALA A 275 7.14 -4.56 -19.34
CA ALA A 275 6.23 -4.76 -20.48
C ALA A 275 6.61 -3.89 -21.67
N ARG A 276 6.55 -4.48 -22.89
CA ARG A 276 6.60 -3.68 -24.12
C ARG A 276 5.39 -2.73 -24.14
N GLY A 277 5.62 -1.49 -24.56
CA GLY A 277 4.63 -0.43 -24.54
C GLY A 277 4.59 0.37 -23.25
N SER A 278 5.37 0.00 -22.20
CA SER A 278 5.50 0.78 -20.96
C SER A 278 6.65 1.81 -20.99
N GLU A 279 7.40 1.91 -22.07
CA GLU A 279 8.63 2.72 -22.20
C GLU A 279 8.39 4.20 -21.93
N PHE A 280 7.21 4.71 -22.25
CA PHE A 280 6.84 6.12 -22.00
C PHE A 280 6.70 6.46 -20.51
N LEU A 281 6.56 5.45 -19.63
CA LEU A 281 6.51 5.60 -18.18
C LEU A 281 7.90 5.56 -17.53
N TRP A 282 8.89 4.98 -18.22
CA TRP A 282 10.22 4.78 -17.63
C TRP A 282 10.90 6.07 -17.18
N PRO A 283 10.87 7.19 -17.93
CA PRO A 283 11.45 8.45 -17.46
C PRO A 283 10.87 8.99 -16.15
N TYR A 284 9.63 8.61 -15.81
CA TYR A 284 9.02 8.93 -14.53
C TYR A 284 9.63 8.06 -13.40
N HIS A 285 9.73 6.76 -13.62
CA HIS A 285 10.24 5.82 -12.63
C HIS A 285 11.76 5.94 -12.42
N GLU A 286 12.50 6.26 -13.47
CA GLU A 286 13.93 6.58 -13.40
C GLU A 286 14.22 7.68 -12.37
N LYS A 287 13.42 8.74 -12.36
CA LYS A 287 13.64 9.90 -11.51
C LYS A 287 13.23 9.70 -10.05
N ALA A 288 12.24 8.86 -9.79
CA ALA A 288 11.58 8.87 -8.50
C ALA A 288 11.54 7.52 -7.77
N TYR A 289 11.73 6.38 -8.48
CA TYR A 289 11.41 5.09 -7.87
C TYR A 289 12.53 4.05 -7.98
N TRP A 290 13.07 3.77 -9.17
CA TRP A 290 13.94 2.60 -9.34
C TRP A 290 15.19 2.66 -8.48
N GLY A 291 15.95 3.75 -8.58
CA GLY A 291 17.18 3.93 -7.81
C GLY A 291 16.92 3.95 -6.31
N LEU A 292 15.94 4.74 -5.85
CA LEU A 292 15.58 4.81 -4.44
C LEU A 292 15.08 3.46 -3.92
N THR A 293 14.21 2.78 -4.66
CA THR A 293 13.66 1.48 -4.25
C THR A 293 14.79 0.45 -4.13
N GLN A 294 15.64 0.31 -5.14
CA GLN A 294 16.76 -0.62 -5.08
C GLN A 294 17.68 -0.32 -3.89
N LYS A 295 18.12 0.91 -3.74
CA LYS A 295 19.01 1.36 -2.67
C LYS A 295 18.41 1.07 -1.28
N THR A 296 17.16 1.47 -1.05
CA THR A 296 16.51 1.38 0.24
C THR A 296 16.24 -0.07 0.65
N TYR A 297 15.70 -0.89 -0.26
CA TYR A 297 15.44 -2.30 0.05
C TYR A 297 16.73 -3.11 0.14
N ARG A 298 17.73 -2.85 -0.71
CA ARG A 298 19.03 -3.48 -0.59
C ARG A 298 19.65 -3.17 0.77
N ALA A 299 19.66 -1.91 1.21
CA ALA A 299 20.15 -1.55 2.52
C ALA A 299 19.42 -2.31 3.65
N GLY A 300 18.13 -2.57 3.49
CA GLY A 300 17.34 -3.36 4.44
C GLY A 300 17.62 -4.86 4.45
N PHE A 301 17.98 -5.45 3.31
CA PHE A 301 18.16 -6.91 3.19
C PHE A 301 19.62 -7.35 3.06
N ASP A 302 20.49 -6.49 2.53
CA ASP A 302 21.91 -6.75 2.33
C ASP A 302 22.76 -5.51 2.66
N PRO A 303 22.79 -5.06 3.91
CA PRO A 303 23.49 -3.84 4.31
C PRO A 303 25.02 -3.93 4.13
N ALA A 304 25.55 -5.13 3.91
CA ALA A 304 26.98 -5.36 3.72
C ALA A 304 27.42 -5.33 2.25
N TYR A 305 26.49 -5.16 1.29
CA TYR A 305 26.82 -5.18 -0.14
C TYR A 305 27.83 -4.10 -0.55
N ASP A 306 27.58 -2.88 -0.08
CA ASP A 306 28.47 -1.76 -0.34
C ASP A 306 28.62 -0.92 0.93
N PRO A 307 29.65 -1.22 1.76
CA PRO A 307 29.86 -0.49 3.00
C PRO A 307 30.29 0.97 2.79
N ALA A 308 30.72 1.36 1.57
CA ALA A 308 31.03 2.74 1.21
C ALA A 308 29.77 3.52 0.80
N ASP A 309 28.66 2.84 0.53
CA ASP A 309 27.36 3.45 0.26
C ASP A 309 26.50 3.42 1.53
N PRO A 310 26.35 4.56 2.22
CA PRO A 310 25.59 4.63 3.48
C PRO A 310 24.07 4.43 3.30
N GLY A 311 23.60 4.10 2.09
CA GLY A 311 22.19 3.93 1.79
C GLY A 311 21.47 5.25 1.51
N ALA A 312 20.11 5.21 1.53
CA ALA A 312 19.27 6.34 1.15
C ALA A 312 19.41 7.58 2.05
N SER A 313 19.78 7.38 3.31
CA SER A 313 19.88 8.45 4.32
C SER A 313 21.14 9.34 4.19
N ALA A 314 22.05 9.06 3.28
CA ALA A 314 23.25 9.87 3.10
C ALA A 314 23.02 11.23 2.44
N GLY A 315 21.86 11.46 1.83
CA GLY A 315 21.50 12.72 1.18
C GLY A 315 20.79 13.68 2.11
N SER A 316 21.19 14.95 2.10
CA SER A 316 20.50 16.04 2.78
C SER A 316 19.47 16.74 1.89
N THR A 317 19.54 16.52 0.58
CA THR A 317 18.63 17.08 -0.43
C THR A 317 17.79 15.97 -1.07
N VAL A 318 16.63 16.35 -1.62
CA VAL A 318 15.76 15.42 -2.38
C VAL A 318 16.51 14.80 -3.56
N GLU A 319 17.35 15.58 -4.23
CA GLU A 319 18.15 15.12 -5.38
C GLU A 319 19.16 14.04 -4.94
N GLU A 320 19.86 14.24 -3.84
CA GLU A 320 20.80 13.24 -3.28
C GLU A 320 20.10 11.97 -2.81
N ILE A 321 18.91 12.09 -2.19
CA ILE A 321 18.11 10.94 -1.76
C ILE A 321 17.65 10.11 -2.97
N LEU A 322 17.26 10.77 -4.05
CA LEU A 322 16.78 10.10 -5.27
C LEU A 322 17.92 9.63 -6.20
N ALA A 323 19.15 10.11 -6.00
CA ALA A 323 20.28 9.70 -6.82
C ALA A 323 20.48 8.18 -6.74
N PRO A 324 20.66 7.49 -7.90
CA PRO A 324 20.92 6.07 -7.90
C PRO A 324 22.30 5.80 -7.32
N CYS A 325 22.44 4.70 -6.59
CA CYS A 325 23.76 4.17 -6.25
C CYS A 325 24.31 3.42 -7.47
N PRO A 326 25.48 3.82 -8.03
CA PRO A 326 26.02 3.18 -9.24
C PRO A 326 26.32 1.68 -9.08
N SER A 327 26.69 1.23 -7.89
CA SER A 327 26.93 -0.18 -7.59
C SER A 327 25.65 -1.03 -7.62
N ASP A 328 24.48 -0.42 -7.43
CA ASP A 328 23.19 -1.12 -7.51
C ASP A 328 22.89 -1.65 -8.92
N ALA A 329 23.49 -1.07 -9.98
CA ALA A 329 23.38 -1.61 -11.34
C ALA A 329 24.07 -2.97 -11.53
N ASP A 330 25.05 -3.25 -10.69
CA ASP A 330 25.87 -4.47 -10.74
C ASP A 330 25.44 -5.49 -9.66
N TYR A 331 24.35 -5.21 -8.95
CA TYR A 331 23.84 -6.08 -7.88
C TYR A 331 23.28 -7.39 -8.46
N ASP A 332 24.03 -8.48 -8.27
CA ASP A 332 23.60 -9.84 -8.63
C ASP A 332 23.05 -10.56 -7.41
N TYR A 333 21.72 -10.59 -7.30
CA TYR A 333 21.02 -11.24 -6.19
C TYR A 333 21.38 -12.72 -6.04
N ALA A 334 21.57 -13.45 -7.15
CA ALA A 334 21.83 -14.88 -7.13
C ALA A 334 23.17 -15.22 -6.46
N SER A 335 24.16 -14.33 -6.59
CA SER A 335 25.50 -14.50 -6.00
C SER A 335 25.59 -14.03 -4.55
N ARG A 336 24.52 -13.45 -3.97
CA ARG A 336 24.59 -12.91 -2.61
C ARG A 336 24.74 -13.99 -1.55
N PRO A 337 25.33 -13.67 -0.38
CA PRO A 337 25.45 -14.60 0.73
C PRO A 337 24.11 -15.19 1.15
N ARG A 338 24.12 -16.45 1.61
CA ARG A 338 22.93 -17.16 2.09
C ARG A 338 22.10 -16.34 3.09
N ALA A 339 22.74 -15.52 3.93
CA ALA A 339 22.06 -14.68 4.90
C ALA A 339 21.06 -13.69 4.26
N VAL A 340 21.34 -13.22 3.02
CA VAL A 340 20.43 -12.35 2.26
C VAL A 340 19.20 -13.14 1.77
N HIS A 341 19.42 -14.35 1.23
CA HIS A 341 18.35 -15.25 0.82
C HIS A 341 17.48 -15.67 2.03
N ASP A 342 18.10 -15.96 3.18
CA ASP A 342 17.39 -16.27 4.43
C ASP A 342 16.58 -15.06 4.93
N ALA A 343 17.05 -13.84 4.75
CA ALA A 343 16.31 -12.63 5.07
C ALA A 343 15.07 -12.47 4.18
N VAL A 344 15.21 -12.71 2.86
CA VAL A 344 14.08 -12.73 1.92
C VAL A 344 13.10 -13.86 2.24
N ALA A 345 13.59 -15.03 2.62
CA ALA A 345 12.74 -16.18 2.99
C ALA A 345 11.78 -15.87 4.14
N ARG A 346 12.17 -15.02 5.09
CA ARG A 346 11.30 -14.61 6.23
C ARG A 346 10.08 -13.78 5.83
N VAL A 347 10.11 -13.17 4.65
CA VAL A 347 9.03 -12.33 4.12
C VAL A 347 8.42 -12.90 2.84
N SER A 348 8.85 -14.09 2.43
CA SER A 348 8.47 -14.71 1.17
C SER A 348 6.99 -15.10 1.14
N LEU A 349 6.47 -15.18 -0.09
CA LEU A 349 5.15 -15.69 -0.42
C LEU A 349 5.28 -17.09 -1.01
N THR A 350 4.27 -17.92 -0.75
CA THR A 350 4.28 -19.33 -1.13
C THR A 350 3.15 -19.73 -2.08
N GLY A 351 2.15 -18.87 -2.27
CA GLY A 351 0.92 -19.19 -3.00
C GLY A 351 -0.11 -19.98 -2.18
N ARG A 352 0.15 -20.26 -0.90
CA ARG A 352 -0.73 -21.06 -0.03
C ARG A 352 -1.84 -20.22 0.60
N ILE A 353 -2.54 -19.42 -0.19
CA ILE A 353 -3.66 -18.64 0.32
C ILE A 353 -4.71 -19.54 0.97
N GLY A 354 -5.24 -19.10 2.13
CA GLY A 354 -6.25 -19.83 2.89
C GLY A 354 -7.67 -19.32 2.74
N LYS A 355 -7.87 -18.19 2.04
CA LYS A 355 -9.16 -17.51 1.84
C LYS A 355 -9.30 -17.00 0.40
N PRO A 356 -10.54 -16.71 -0.05
CA PRO A 356 -10.78 -16.06 -1.33
C PRO A 356 -9.95 -14.79 -1.50
N MET A 357 -9.28 -14.67 -2.64
CA MET A 357 -8.48 -13.49 -2.99
C MET A 357 -8.71 -13.11 -4.44
N ILE A 358 -8.87 -11.81 -4.68
CA ILE A 358 -8.85 -11.22 -6.02
C ILE A 358 -7.57 -10.41 -6.15
N THR A 359 -6.79 -10.68 -7.20
CA THR A 359 -5.61 -9.89 -7.56
C THR A 359 -5.89 -9.04 -8.78
N LEU A 360 -5.56 -7.76 -8.71
CA LEU A 360 -5.53 -6.82 -9.84
C LEU A 360 -4.10 -6.40 -10.12
N HIS A 361 -3.72 -6.31 -11.40
CA HIS A 361 -2.41 -5.78 -11.80
C HIS A 361 -2.48 -5.13 -13.17
N GLY A 362 -1.92 -3.91 -13.28
CA GLY A 362 -1.83 -3.16 -14.53
C GLY A 362 -0.83 -3.77 -15.49
N THR A 363 -1.23 -3.89 -16.76
CA THR A 363 -0.36 -4.50 -17.79
C THR A 363 0.87 -3.66 -18.11
N LEU A 364 0.84 -2.36 -17.78
CA LEU A 364 1.93 -1.41 -18.04
C LEU A 364 2.65 -0.97 -16.75
N ASP A 365 2.48 -1.74 -15.65
CA ASP A 365 3.22 -1.43 -14.42
C ASP A 365 4.72 -1.53 -14.68
N ALA A 366 5.39 -0.37 -14.59
CA ALA A 366 6.83 -0.22 -14.77
C ALA A 366 7.58 -0.03 -13.45
N LEU A 367 6.91 -0.08 -12.31
CA LEU A 367 7.54 -0.11 -10.99
C LEU A 367 7.75 -1.54 -10.50
N ILE A 368 6.71 -2.38 -10.58
CA ILE A 368 6.74 -3.81 -10.25
C ILE A 368 6.17 -4.62 -11.42
N PRO A 369 7.01 -5.03 -12.37
CA PRO A 369 6.59 -5.59 -13.66
C PRO A 369 5.70 -6.83 -13.50
N ILE A 370 4.49 -6.79 -14.04
CA ILE A 370 3.42 -7.80 -13.88
C ILE A 370 3.90 -9.23 -14.12
N ARG A 371 4.77 -9.44 -15.14
CA ARG A 371 5.23 -10.77 -15.58
C ARG A 371 6.00 -11.53 -14.50
N VAL A 372 6.82 -10.82 -13.71
CA VAL A 372 7.67 -11.39 -12.65
C VAL A 372 7.09 -11.20 -11.26
N GLN A 373 5.91 -10.61 -11.15
CA GLN A 373 5.18 -10.36 -9.92
C GLN A 373 3.84 -11.13 -9.91
N SER A 374 2.73 -10.52 -10.28
CA SER A 374 1.41 -11.15 -10.14
C SER A 374 1.17 -12.32 -11.09
N ASP A 375 1.73 -12.30 -12.31
CA ASP A 375 1.65 -13.46 -13.21
C ASP A 375 2.35 -14.70 -12.61
N LEU A 376 3.49 -14.49 -11.97
CA LEU A 376 4.19 -15.59 -11.29
C LEU A 376 3.44 -16.00 -10.03
N TYR A 377 2.97 -15.05 -9.22
CA TYR A 377 2.25 -15.36 -7.99
C TYR A 377 0.95 -16.16 -8.26
N ALA A 378 0.21 -15.81 -9.33
CA ALA A 378 -0.95 -16.59 -9.76
C ALA A 378 -0.59 -18.04 -10.13
N ARG A 379 0.55 -18.27 -10.80
CA ARG A 379 1.05 -19.63 -11.06
C ARG A 379 1.40 -20.37 -9.76
N MET A 380 2.08 -19.71 -8.84
CA MET A 380 2.39 -20.31 -7.53
C MET A 380 1.13 -20.74 -6.78
N ILE A 381 0.07 -19.92 -6.79
CA ILE A 381 -1.24 -20.29 -6.20
C ILE A 381 -1.82 -21.53 -6.88
N ALA A 382 -1.74 -21.62 -8.19
CA ALA A 382 -2.23 -22.76 -8.94
C ALA A 382 -1.42 -24.03 -8.64
N GLU A 383 -0.09 -23.93 -8.56
CA GLU A 383 0.81 -25.03 -8.17
C GLU A 383 0.54 -25.56 -6.74
N GLN A 384 0.07 -24.69 -5.84
CA GLN A 384 -0.39 -25.08 -4.51
C GLN A 384 -1.83 -25.65 -4.48
N GLY A 385 -2.48 -25.82 -5.65
CA GLY A 385 -3.85 -26.31 -5.75
C GLY A 385 -4.90 -25.35 -5.15
N ARG A 386 -4.62 -24.03 -5.13
CA ARG A 386 -5.48 -23.02 -4.53
C ARG A 386 -6.26 -22.18 -5.55
N SER A 387 -6.23 -22.51 -6.84
CA SER A 387 -6.91 -21.75 -7.92
C SER A 387 -8.39 -21.47 -7.65
N ARG A 388 -9.09 -22.37 -6.97
CA ARG A 388 -10.51 -22.17 -6.58
C ARG A 388 -10.74 -20.99 -5.62
N LEU A 389 -9.69 -20.56 -4.92
CA LEU A 389 -9.71 -19.43 -3.99
C LEU A 389 -9.16 -18.15 -4.63
N HIS A 390 -8.81 -18.15 -5.91
CA HIS A 390 -8.15 -17.04 -6.55
C HIS A 390 -8.85 -16.62 -7.84
N ARG A 391 -9.00 -15.29 -8.01
CA ARG A 391 -9.30 -14.66 -9.30
C ARG A 391 -8.22 -13.63 -9.58
N TYR A 392 -7.75 -13.61 -10.82
CA TYR A 392 -6.68 -12.72 -11.24
C TYR A 392 -7.06 -11.96 -12.50
N TYR A 393 -7.04 -10.64 -12.41
CA TYR A 393 -7.39 -9.74 -13.52
C TYR A 393 -6.20 -8.86 -13.89
N ARG A 394 -5.75 -8.99 -15.15
CA ARG A 394 -4.78 -8.09 -15.75
C ARG A 394 -5.54 -6.90 -16.30
N ILE A 395 -5.27 -5.71 -15.80
CA ILE A 395 -5.97 -4.49 -16.20
C ILE A 395 -5.20 -3.86 -17.38
N GLU A 396 -5.76 -3.97 -18.58
CA GLU A 396 -5.12 -3.41 -19.79
C GLU A 396 -4.99 -1.89 -19.70
N GLY A 397 -3.76 -1.38 -19.92
CA GLY A 397 -3.44 0.03 -19.78
C GLY A 397 -3.32 0.53 -18.33
N GLY A 398 -3.48 -0.36 -17.33
CA GLY A 398 -3.19 -0.02 -15.93
C GLY A 398 -1.69 0.10 -15.67
N THR A 399 -1.33 0.96 -14.73
CA THR A 399 0.04 1.14 -14.23
C THR A 399 0.02 1.31 -12.72
N HIS A 400 1.18 1.34 -12.08
CA HIS A 400 1.32 1.22 -10.61
C HIS A 400 0.47 2.19 -9.79
N VAL A 401 0.28 3.42 -10.25
CA VAL A 401 -0.56 4.44 -9.59
C VAL A 401 -1.44 5.15 -10.60
N ASP A 402 -2.70 5.33 -10.25
CA ASP A 402 -3.70 5.89 -11.16
C ASP A 402 -3.45 7.35 -11.53
N SER A 403 -2.68 8.10 -10.73
CA SER A 403 -2.37 9.51 -11.02
C SER A 403 -1.59 9.70 -12.34
N LEU A 404 -0.88 8.70 -12.82
CA LEU A 404 -0.20 8.78 -14.13
C LEU A 404 -1.17 8.83 -15.31
N TYR A 405 -2.42 8.41 -15.12
CA TYR A 405 -3.49 8.59 -16.11
C TYR A 405 -3.67 10.07 -16.50
N ASP A 406 -3.51 10.98 -15.56
CA ASP A 406 -3.65 12.43 -15.82
C ASP A 406 -2.68 12.96 -16.88
N ALA A 407 -1.51 12.32 -17.00
CA ALA A 407 -0.50 12.68 -17.99
C ALA A 407 -0.65 11.91 -19.32
N TYR A 408 -1.27 10.75 -19.29
CA TYR A 408 -1.37 9.84 -20.43
C TYR A 408 -2.78 9.24 -20.58
N PRO A 409 -3.84 10.06 -20.68
CA PRO A 409 -5.23 9.55 -20.70
C PRO A 409 -5.56 8.70 -21.94
N ASP A 410 -4.84 8.90 -23.03
CA ASP A 410 -5.04 8.12 -24.28
C ASP A 410 -4.39 6.72 -24.20
N ARG A 411 -3.50 6.48 -23.26
CA ARG A 411 -2.68 5.25 -23.14
C ARG A 411 -2.98 4.46 -21.88
N LEU A 412 -3.27 5.14 -20.79
CA LEU A 412 -3.48 4.53 -19.47
C LEU A 412 -4.96 4.39 -19.13
N ARG A 413 -5.20 3.57 -18.12
CA ARG A 413 -6.50 3.36 -17.47
C ARG A 413 -6.31 3.33 -15.97
N PRO A 414 -7.11 4.07 -15.18
CA PRO A 414 -7.14 3.91 -13.72
C PRO A 414 -7.60 2.51 -13.32
N ILE A 415 -6.96 1.95 -12.30
CA ILE A 415 -7.31 0.63 -11.76
C ILE A 415 -8.36 0.74 -10.65
N LEU A 416 -8.44 1.87 -9.95
CA LEU A 416 -9.36 2.08 -8.82
C LEU A 416 -10.83 1.70 -9.13
N PRO A 417 -11.43 2.03 -10.29
CA PRO A 417 -12.78 1.60 -10.58
C PRO A 417 -12.92 0.07 -10.69
N CYS A 418 -11.89 -0.61 -11.26
CA CYS A 418 -11.85 -2.07 -11.28
C CYS A 418 -11.63 -2.66 -9.90
N TYR A 419 -10.84 -1.99 -9.04
CA TYR A 419 -10.65 -2.37 -7.66
C TYR A 419 -11.97 -2.34 -6.88
N ARG A 420 -12.77 -1.28 -7.04
CA ARG A 420 -14.11 -1.19 -6.41
C ARG A 420 -15.03 -2.32 -6.87
N ALA A 421 -15.04 -2.62 -8.17
CA ALA A 421 -15.78 -3.76 -8.71
C ALA A 421 -15.25 -5.10 -8.17
N ALA A 422 -13.93 -5.26 -8.03
CA ALA A 422 -13.33 -6.46 -7.46
C ALA A 422 -13.66 -6.64 -5.97
N PHE A 423 -13.68 -5.54 -5.20
CA PHE A 423 -14.04 -5.61 -3.79
C PHE A 423 -15.52 -6.02 -3.62
N THR A 424 -16.43 -5.46 -4.41
CA THR A 424 -17.84 -5.88 -4.43
C THR A 424 -17.96 -7.36 -4.81
N ALA A 425 -17.31 -7.79 -5.90
CA ALA A 425 -17.33 -9.19 -6.30
C ALA A 425 -16.71 -10.14 -5.26
N LEU A 426 -15.69 -9.69 -4.50
CA LEU A 426 -15.13 -10.46 -3.39
C LEU A 426 -16.15 -10.63 -2.26
N THR A 427 -16.86 -9.56 -1.89
CA THR A 427 -17.89 -9.64 -0.83
C THR A 427 -19.04 -10.55 -1.24
N ASP A 428 -19.52 -10.46 -2.48
CA ASP A 428 -20.55 -11.35 -3.03
C ASP A 428 -20.09 -12.81 -3.02
N TRP A 429 -18.83 -13.06 -3.39
CA TRP A 429 -18.25 -14.39 -3.33
C TRP A 429 -18.20 -14.96 -1.92
N VAL A 430 -17.75 -14.16 -0.95
CA VAL A 430 -17.61 -14.60 0.45
C VAL A 430 -18.95 -14.75 1.15
N GLU A 431 -19.89 -13.82 0.90
CA GLU A 431 -21.12 -13.71 1.67
C GLU A 431 -22.29 -14.45 1.01
N HIS A 432 -22.35 -14.43 -0.32
CA HIS A 432 -23.44 -15.01 -1.10
C HIS A 432 -23.05 -16.24 -1.91
N ARG A 433 -21.73 -16.58 -1.97
CA ARG A 433 -21.16 -17.64 -2.80
C ARG A 433 -21.31 -17.38 -4.30
N GLU A 434 -21.43 -16.13 -4.68
CA GLU A 434 -21.48 -15.69 -6.07
C GLU A 434 -20.05 -15.53 -6.57
N GLU A 435 -19.57 -16.49 -7.36
CA GLU A 435 -18.19 -16.46 -7.85
C GLU A 435 -17.97 -15.28 -8.79
N PRO A 436 -16.86 -14.52 -8.63
CA PRO A 436 -16.46 -13.47 -9.56
C PRO A 436 -16.26 -14.05 -10.98
N PRO A 437 -16.32 -13.21 -12.04
CA PRO A 437 -15.97 -13.64 -13.39
C PRO A 437 -14.66 -14.41 -13.44
N ALA A 438 -14.48 -15.26 -14.46
CA ALA A 438 -13.24 -16.01 -14.64
C ALA A 438 -12.03 -15.07 -14.75
N SER A 439 -10.88 -15.50 -14.23
CA SER A 439 -9.62 -14.77 -14.37
C SER A 439 -9.30 -14.46 -15.82
N GLY A 440 -8.77 -13.27 -16.10
CA GLY A 440 -8.50 -12.86 -17.47
C GLY A 440 -7.91 -11.45 -17.58
N THR A 441 -7.87 -10.94 -18.80
CA THR A 441 -7.51 -9.55 -19.07
C THR A 441 -8.78 -8.72 -19.19
N VAL A 442 -8.88 -7.66 -18.42
CA VAL A 442 -9.95 -6.66 -18.48
C VAL A 442 -9.51 -5.61 -19.50
N ALA A 443 -10.17 -5.60 -20.65
CA ALA A 443 -9.83 -4.70 -21.73
C ALA A 443 -10.00 -3.22 -21.36
N ARG A 444 -9.11 -2.36 -21.86
CA ARG A 444 -9.28 -0.92 -21.73
C ARG A 444 -10.45 -0.46 -22.62
N PRO A 445 -11.50 0.16 -22.08
CA PRO A 445 -12.58 0.70 -22.91
C PRO A 445 -12.07 1.78 -23.87
N ALA A 446 -12.58 1.78 -25.07
CA ALA A 446 -12.22 2.79 -26.09
C ALA A 446 -12.81 4.17 -25.77
N THR A 447 -13.93 4.21 -25.07
CA THR A 447 -14.69 5.43 -24.73
C THR A 447 -15.33 5.28 -23.36
N GLY A 448 -15.74 6.40 -22.76
CA GLY A 448 -16.45 6.45 -21.48
C GLY A 448 -15.64 7.07 -20.36
N ASP A 449 -16.27 7.14 -19.19
CA ASP A 449 -15.61 7.64 -17.97
C ASP A 449 -14.74 6.52 -17.37
N LEU A 450 -13.42 6.61 -17.60
CA LEU A 450 -12.46 5.63 -17.08
C LEU A 450 -12.10 5.85 -15.62
N VAL A 451 -12.45 7.01 -15.05
CA VAL A 451 -12.08 7.37 -13.67
C VAL A 451 -13.09 6.81 -12.65
N ASP A 452 -14.37 6.79 -13.00
CA ASP A 452 -15.42 6.37 -12.06
C ASP A 452 -16.11 5.04 -12.43
N THR A 453 -15.94 4.54 -13.66
CA THR A 453 -16.57 3.30 -14.09
C THR A 453 -15.54 2.19 -14.31
N GLY A 454 -15.80 1.04 -13.72
CA GLY A 454 -14.97 -0.16 -13.85
C GLY A 454 -15.76 -1.44 -13.81
N SER A 455 -15.25 -2.47 -14.48
CA SER A 455 -15.78 -3.82 -14.46
C SER A 455 -14.64 -4.82 -14.36
N LEU A 456 -14.99 -6.10 -14.21
CA LEU A 456 -14.04 -7.22 -14.24
C LEU A 456 -14.19 -8.05 -15.52
N THR A 457 -14.97 -7.57 -16.46
CA THR A 457 -15.21 -8.20 -17.76
C THR A 457 -14.98 -7.22 -18.88
#